data_7791d3091bb6e1f1bcda57aea66b4d6c
#
_entry.id   7791d3091bb6e1f1bcda57aea66b4d6c
#
_cell.length_a   1.000
_cell.length_b   1.000
_cell.length_c   1.000
_cell.angle_alpha   90.00
_cell.angle_beta   90.00
_cell.angle_gamma   90.00
#
_symmetry.space_group_name_H-M   'P 1'
#
loop_
_entity.id
_entity.type
_entity.pdbx_description
1 polymer ?
#
loop_
_entity_poly.entity_id
_entity_poly.type
_entity_poly.pdbx_seq_one_letter_code
_entity_poly.pdbx_strand_id
1 'polypeptide(L)'
;EFDDIKLISNADIPTIEELNNSSVKYNKLEIDAMLDEIVGMTEVKKKVKEFEEYVRFIKEAKNYKINIPNQNLHMIFTGNPGTGKTTMARIIAKILFEIGIIHENKLVEVERKDLIAEYVGQTAVKTNEVIEKALGGVLFIDEAYSLTPKNAQNDFGAEAIATLIKAMEDKKDQLVVIFAGYKDEMQDFIASNSGIASRIGYTFDFPDYSAEELLEIFDKKTKKMGLNITETAKEETLKIMKYFCNVENIGNGRFVDKVIQEMIMKYAKNKEKIIGIVDENSIPTINEMTKIVYNGKNMIDVSLITYDAQKRTAVHEVGHAVTRLVLFKNSGIKKITINAEGTGTLGYVLHNNLSNGYTKGKTALLNDIKTKLAGMAAEQVYFGEFENGNLSDLESATNIANLMITKFGMSDLGLGQIEKPDGEMANIVQKKINDILDVCFKEAIALIEENKGKIDNVVSYLLEHKEINEEELLKVFGDISQ
;
A
#
# COMPACT_ATOMS: atom_id res chain seq x y z
N GLU A 1 -19.89 -51.56 -11.63
CA GLU A 1 -20.13 -51.26 -10.18
C GLU A 1 -20.41 -49.77 -10.04
N PHE A 2 -21.68 -49.40 -10.32
CA PHE A 2 -22.19 -48.02 -10.18
C PHE A 2 -23.46 -48.00 -9.34
N ASP A 3 -23.55 -48.87 -8.32
CA ASP A 3 -24.78 -49.12 -7.60
C ASP A 3 -24.99 -48.31 -6.29
N ASP A 4 -24.22 -47.26 -6.04
CA ASP A 4 -24.37 -46.45 -4.81
C ASP A 4 -24.52 -44.94 -5.05
N ILE A 5 -25.04 -44.51 -6.19
CA ILE A 5 -25.48 -43.13 -6.33
C ILE A 5 -26.87 -42.98 -5.72
N LYS A 6 -26.94 -42.61 -4.43
CA LYS A 6 -28.17 -42.19 -3.80
C LYS A 6 -28.66 -40.91 -4.48
N LEU A 7 -29.72 -41.04 -5.28
CA LEU A 7 -30.42 -39.86 -5.80
C LEU A 7 -31.01 -39.06 -4.65
N ILE A 8 -30.58 -37.81 -4.48
CA ILE A 8 -31.15 -36.87 -3.52
C ILE A 8 -32.58 -36.58 -3.98
N SER A 9 -33.57 -37.00 -3.21
CA SER A 9 -34.98 -36.69 -3.43
C SER A 9 -35.32 -35.32 -2.84
N ASN A 10 -36.41 -34.70 -3.27
CA ASN A 10 -36.92 -33.48 -2.66
C ASN A 10 -37.21 -33.61 -1.15
N ALA A 11 -37.38 -34.84 -0.66
CA ALA A 11 -37.57 -35.14 0.76
C ALA A 11 -36.24 -35.13 1.55
N ASP A 12 -35.10 -35.21 0.87
CA ASP A 12 -33.77 -35.17 1.47
C ASP A 12 -33.22 -33.73 1.53
N ILE A 13 -33.95 -32.77 0.94
CA ILE A 13 -33.59 -31.32 1.01
C ILE A 13 -34.32 -30.74 2.22
N PRO A 14 -33.59 -30.29 3.27
CA PRO A 14 -34.22 -29.70 4.43
C PRO A 14 -35.03 -28.47 4.06
N THR A 15 -36.17 -28.32 4.69
CA THR A 15 -36.97 -27.09 4.56
C THR A 15 -36.23 -25.89 5.19
N ILE A 16 -36.58 -24.67 4.75
CA ILE A 16 -36.04 -23.44 5.34
C ILE A 16 -36.23 -23.39 6.85
N GLU A 17 -37.31 -23.99 7.39
CA GLU A 17 -37.58 -24.10 8.83
C GLU A 17 -36.61 -25.07 9.54
N GLU A 18 -36.27 -26.19 8.90
CA GLU A 18 -35.30 -27.16 9.45
C GLU A 18 -33.87 -26.59 9.40
N LEU A 19 -33.54 -25.82 8.38
CA LEU A 19 -32.27 -25.07 8.28
C LEU A 19 -32.15 -23.98 9.36
N ASN A 20 -33.25 -23.32 9.71
CA ASN A 20 -33.27 -22.31 10.76
C ASN A 20 -33.25 -22.91 12.20
N ASN A 21 -33.60 -24.19 12.36
CA ASN A 21 -33.63 -24.88 13.65
C ASN A 21 -32.34 -25.68 13.96
N SER A 22 -31.42 -25.83 13.02
CA SER A 22 -30.11 -26.45 13.27
C SER A 22 -29.19 -25.47 14.00
N SER A 23 -29.16 -25.56 15.25
CA SER A 23 -28.48 -24.95 16.36
C SER A 23 -27.05 -24.42 16.17
N VAL A 24 -26.86 -23.34 15.42
CA VAL A 24 -26.00 -22.23 15.80
C VAL A 24 -26.73 -21.00 15.28
N LYS A 25 -27.21 -20.13 16.17
CA LYS A 25 -27.81 -18.85 15.79
C LYS A 25 -26.69 -17.98 15.21
N TYR A 26 -26.38 -18.21 13.93
CA TYR A 26 -25.52 -17.31 13.17
C TYR A 26 -26.15 -15.92 13.19
N ASN A 27 -25.48 -14.98 13.86
CA ASN A 27 -25.99 -13.62 13.99
C ASN A 27 -25.54 -12.76 12.81
N LYS A 28 -26.10 -13.05 11.63
CA LYS A 28 -25.81 -12.30 10.39
C LYS A 28 -26.02 -10.79 10.59
N LEU A 29 -27.07 -10.39 11.33
CA LEU A 29 -27.37 -8.98 11.61
C LEU A 29 -26.23 -8.28 12.35
N GLU A 30 -25.59 -8.96 13.28
CA GLU A 30 -24.46 -8.38 14.03
C GLU A 30 -23.20 -8.24 13.16
N ILE A 31 -22.92 -9.21 12.29
CA ILE A 31 -21.78 -9.15 11.36
C ILE A 31 -21.99 -8.06 10.31
N ASP A 32 -23.18 -7.99 9.73
CA ASP A 32 -23.52 -6.93 8.78
C ASP A 32 -23.38 -5.54 9.45
N ALA A 33 -23.87 -5.39 10.69
CA ALA A 33 -23.72 -4.16 11.44
C ALA A 33 -22.24 -3.80 11.70
N MET A 34 -21.39 -4.79 12.02
CA MET A 34 -19.95 -4.56 12.21
C MET A 34 -19.26 -4.15 10.89
N LEU A 35 -19.65 -4.74 9.77
CA LEU A 35 -19.14 -4.34 8.45
C LEU A 35 -19.61 -2.95 8.05
N ASP A 36 -20.85 -2.58 8.39
CA ASP A 36 -21.41 -1.26 8.09
C ASP A 36 -20.79 -0.15 8.98
N GLU A 37 -20.29 -0.50 10.17
CA GLU A 37 -19.50 0.45 10.98
C GLU A 37 -18.17 0.84 10.34
N ILE A 38 -17.58 -0.01 9.49
CA ILE A 38 -16.35 0.32 8.78
C ILE A 38 -16.68 1.35 7.68
N VAL A 39 -15.89 2.41 7.63
CA VAL A 39 -16.01 3.43 6.58
C VAL A 39 -15.37 2.89 5.29
N GLY A 40 -15.97 3.18 4.14
CA GLY A 40 -15.43 2.83 2.84
C GLY A 40 -15.21 1.33 2.65
N MET A 41 -14.08 0.96 2.07
CA MET A 41 -13.61 -0.43 1.86
C MET A 41 -14.62 -1.31 1.11
N THR A 42 -15.34 -0.74 0.13
CA THR A 42 -16.46 -1.43 -0.57
C THR A 42 -16.05 -2.77 -1.14
N GLU A 43 -14.90 -2.83 -1.84
CA GLU A 43 -14.41 -4.08 -2.45
C GLU A 43 -13.97 -5.11 -1.39
N VAL A 44 -13.35 -4.64 -0.29
CA VAL A 44 -12.96 -5.52 0.82
C VAL A 44 -14.20 -6.12 1.48
N LYS A 45 -15.20 -5.29 1.79
CA LYS A 45 -16.48 -5.74 2.37
C LYS A 45 -17.18 -6.75 1.47
N LYS A 46 -17.21 -6.50 0.16
CA LYS A 46 -17.78 -7.43 -0.83
C LYS A 46 -17.07 -8.78 -0.77
N LYS A 47 -15.74 -8.79 -0.83
CA LYS A 47 -14.95 -10.03 -0.74
C LYS A 47 -15.14 -10.75 0.61
N VAL A 48 -15.31 -10.01 1.71
CA VAL A 48 -15.60 -10.63 3.03
C VAL A 48 -16.98 -11.27 3.04
N LYS A 49 -18.00 -10.67 2.41
CA LYS A 49 -19.33 -11.30 2.27
C LYS A 49 -19.29 -12.56 1.38
N GLU A 50 -18.58 -12.51 0.26
CA GLU A 50 -18.34 -13.68 -0.60
C GLU A 50 -17.61 -14.81 0.16
N PHE A 51 -16.60 -14.44 0.96
CA PHE A 51 -15.88 -15.38 1.83
C PHE A 51 -16.83 -15.99 2.89
N GLU A 52 -17.65 -15.19 3.54
CA GLU A 52 -18.65 -15.64 4.51
C GLU A 52 -19.61 -16.67 3.90
N GLU A 53 -20.20 -16.35 2.73
CA GLU A 53 -21.12 -17.25 2.02
C GLU A 53 -20.44 -18.58 1.67
N TYR A 54 -19.18 -18.52 1.21
CA TYR A 54 -18.42 -19.71 0.87
C TYR A 54 -18.13 -20.59 2.11
N VAL A 55 -17.71 -20.00 3.23
CA VAL A 55 -17.41 -20.72 4.47
C VAL A 55 -18.67 -21.37 5.04
N ARG A 56 -19.81 -20.67 4.96
CA ARG A 56 -21.12 -21.24 5.33
C ARG A 56 -21.45 -22.46 4.48
N PHE A 57 -21.30 -22.34 3.17
CA PHE A 57 -21.55 -23.46 2.25
C PHE A 57 -20.66 -24.67 2.58
N ILE A 58 -19.36 -24.48 2.87
CA ILE A 58 -18.47 -25.59 3.30
C ILE A 58 -19.01 -26.27 4.56
N LYS A 59 -19.46 -25.48 5.55
CA LYS A 59 -19.98 -26.01 6.81
C LYS A 59 -21.25 -26.81 6.57
N GLU A 60 -22.17 -26.29 5.76
CA GLU A 60 -23.40 -26.97 5.39
C GLU A 60 -23.10 -28.26 4.61
N ALA A 61 -22.24 -28.22 3.63
CA ALA A 61 -21.84 -29.37 2.83
C ALA A 61 -21.28 -30.53 3.70
N LYS A 62 -20.44 -30.18 4.70
CA LYS A 62 -19.93 -31.17 5.68
C LYS A 62 -21.08 -31.87 6.44
N ASN A 63 -22.13 -31.14 6.80
CA ASN A 63 -23.30 -31.72 7.50
C ASN A 63 -24.03 -32.73 6.61
N TYR A 64 -24.05 -32.51 5.29
CA TYR A 64 -24.63 -33.43 4.31
C TYR A 64 -23.68 -34.52 3.81
N LYS A 65 -22.47 -34.64 4.43
CA LYS A 65 -21.39 -35.55 3.99
C LYS A 65 -20.95 -35.35 2.54
N ILE A 66 -21.13 -34.16 2.01
CA ILE A 66 -20.59 -33.78 0.71
C ILE A 66 -19.10 -33.47 0.88
N ASN A 67 -18.28 -34.24 0.17
CA ASN A 67 -16.82 -34.07 0.24
C ASN A 67 -16.38 -32.91 -0.67
N ILE A 68 -16.30 -31.71 -0.12
CA ILE A 68 -15.69 -30.56 -0.82
C ILE A 68 -14.21 -30.59 -0.51
N PRO A 69 -13.34 -30.43 -1.55
CA PRO A 69 -11.91 -30.32 -1.31
C PRO A 69 -11.62 -29.21 -0.31
N ASN A 70 -10.85 -29.52 0.72
CA ASN A 70 -10.53 -28.58 1.79
C ASN A 70 -9.74 -27.42 1.20
N GLN A 71 -10.34 -26.24 1.09
CA GLN A 71 -9.64 -25.04 0.71
C GLN A 71 -8.92 -24.44 1.92
N ASN A 72 -7.74 -23.88 1.68
CA ASN A 72 -6.99 -23.18 2.71
C ASN A 72 -7.71 -21.86 3.06
N LEU A 73 -7.99 -21.66 4.34
CA LEU A 73 -8.62 -20.44 4.85
C LEU A 73 -7.57 -19.41 5.33
N HIS A 74 -6.27 -19.67 5.12
CA HIS A 74 -5.23 -18.70 5.44
C HIS A 74 -5.25 -17.54 4.45
N MET A 75 -4.89 -16.35 4.92
CA MET A 75 -5.13 -15.11 4.20
C MET A 75 -3.91 -14.19 4.18
N ILE A 76 -3.90 -13.31 3.20
CA ILE A 76 -2.98 -12.18 3.11
C ILE A 76 -3.79 -10.89 3.09
N PHE A 77 -3.36 -9.93 3.92
CA PHE A 77 -3.90 -8.59 3.99
C PHE A 77 -2.82 -7.60 3.57
N THR A 78 -3.05 -6.89 2.47
CA THR A 78 -2.12 -5.89 1.95
C THR A 78 -2.70 -4.48 2.10
N GLY A 79 -1.86 -3.50 2.38
CA GLY A 79 -2.24 -2.08 2.45
C GLY A 79 -1.45 -1.30 3.47
N ASN A 80 -1.57 0.03 3.40
CA ASN A 80 -0.85 0.97 4.25
C ASN A 80 -1.30 0.90 5.73
N PRO A 81 -0.54 1.48 6.68
CA PRO A 81 -0.92 1.53 8.08
C PRO A 81 -2.23 2.29 8.30
N GLY A 82 -3.02 1.83 9.26
CA GLY A 82 -4.28 2.50 9.62
C GLY A 82 -5.44 2.32 8.65
N THR A 83 -5.32 1.45 7.65
CA THR A 83 -6.41 1.12 6.69
C THR A 83 -7.44 0.14 7.24
N GLY A 84 -7.29 -0.33 8.49
CA GLY A 84 -8.29 -1.19 9.14
C GLY A 84 -8.05 -2.70 9.00
N LYS A 85 -6.85 -3.15 8.59
CA LYS A 85 -6.50 -4.58 8.47
C LYS A 85 -6.82 -5.39 9.73
N THR A 86 -6.35 -4.95 10.88
CA THR A 86 -6.59 -5.63 12.16
C THR A 86 -8.08 -5.64 12.55
N THR A 87 -8.80 -4.55 12.26
CA THR A 87 -10.25 -4.47 12.50
C THR A 87 -11.00 -5.49 11.66
N MET A 88 -10.65 -5.61 10.38
CA MET A 88 -11.24 -6.61 9.49
C MET A 88 -10.88 -8.04 9.90
N ALA A 89 -9.65 -8.28 10.38
CA ALA A 89 -9.24 -9.58 10.90
C ALA A 89 -10.10 -10.02 12.09
N ARG A 90 -10.48 -9.09 12.98
CA ARG A 90 -11.42 -9.37 14.10
C ARG A 90 -12.82 -9.73 13.62
N ILE A 91 -13.31 -9.07 12.56
CA ILE A 91 -14.61 -9.41 11.96
C ILE A 91 -14.55 -10.79 11.32
N ILE A 92 -13.49 -11.12 10.59
CA ILE A 92 -13.31 -12.45 9.99
C ILE A 92 -13.20 -13.52 11.06
N ALA A 93 -12.47 -13.27 12.16
CA ALA A 93 -12.42 -14.21 13.28
C ALA A 93 -13.82 -14.46 13.86
N LYS A 94 -14.62 -13.41 14.00
CA LYS A 94 -16.01 -13.54 14.45
C LYS A 94 -16.87 -14.32 13.46
N ILE A 95 -16.78 -14.05 12.16
CA ILE A 95 -17.45 -14.80 11.09
C ILE A 95 -17.12 -16.30 11.20
N LEU A 96 -15.85 -16.64 11.27
CA LEU A 96 -15.38 -18.02 11.35
C LEU A 96 -15.87 -18.73 12.62
N PHE A 97 -15.90 -18.01 13.75
CA PHE A 97 -16.42 -18.51 15.01
C PHE A 97 -17.93 -18.74 14.96
N GLU A 98 -18.72 -17.78 14.52
CA GLU A 98 -20.19 -17.87 14.42
C GLU A 98 -20.64 -18.99 13.46
N ILE A 99 -19.90 -19.22 12.38
CA ILE A 99 -20.14 -20.34 11.46
C ILE A 99 -19.64 -21.67 12.06
N GLY A 100 -18.79 -21.63 13.09
CA GLY A 100 -18.23 -22.81 13.76
C GLY A 100 -17.11 -23.49 12.98
N ILE A 101 -16.31 -22.73 12.27
CA ILE A 101 -15.04 -23.17 11.64
C ILE A 101 -13.93 -23.18 12.68
N ILE A 102 -13.86 -22.15 13.51
CA ILE A 102 -12.98 -22.08 14.68
C ILE A 102 -13.81 -22.20 15.96
N HIS A 103 -13.16 -22.60 17.05
CA HIS A 103 -13.86 -22.94 18.31
C HIS A 103 -13.91 -21.76 19.30
N GLU A 104 -13.06 -20.75 19.10
CA GLU A 104 -12.94 -19.59 19.97
C GLU A 104 -12.96 -18.30 19.12
N ASN A 105 -13.75 -17.32 19.55
CA ASN A 105 -13.72 -15.99 18.95
C ASN A 105 -12.50 -15.24 19.49
N LYS A 106 -11.30 -15.63 19.02
CA LYS A 106 -10.06 -14.97 19.41
C LYS A 106 -9.20 -14.65 18.21
N LEU A 107 -8.52 -13.50 18.30
CA LEU A 107 -7.47 -13.07 17.40
C LEU A 107 -6.18 -12.88 18.21
N VAL A 108 -5.15 -13.64 17.90
CA VAL A 108 -3.81 -13.47 18.48
C VAL A 108 -3.01 -12.63 17.52
N GLU A 109 -2.72 -11.38 17.92
CA GLU A 109 -1.96 -10.41 17.12
C GLU A 109 -0.49 -10.47 17.53
N VAL A 110 0.40 -10.63 16.56
CA VAL A 110 1.86 -10.74 16.79
C VAL A 110 2.64 -10.02 15.70
N GLU A 111 3.85 -9.63 16.06
CA GLU A 111 4.87 -9.07 15.18
C GLU A 111 6.11 -10.00 15.17
N ARG A 112 7.09 -9.66 14.31
CA ARG A 112 8.37 -10.40 14.25
C ARG A 112 8.99 -10.71 15.63
N LYS A 113 9.01 -9.73 16.54
CA LYS A 113 9.62 -9.88 17.88
C LYS A 113 8.96 -10.97 18.72
N ASP A 114 7.69 -11.30 18.47
CA ASP A 114 6.93 -12.30 19.21
C ASP A 114 7.20 -13.72 18.69
N LEU A 115 7.66 -13.84 17.46
CA LEU A 115 7.93 -15.12 16.79
C LEU A 115 9.41 -15.53 16.83
N ILE A 116 10.32 -14.58 16.69
CA ILE A 116 11.75 -14.84 16.57
C ILE A 116 12.43 -14.69 17.93
N ALA A 117 13.30 -15.63 18.28
CA ALA A 117 14.13 -15.58 19.47
C ALA A 117 15.51 -14.99 19.16
N GLU A 118 16.22 -14.58 20.21
CA GLU A 118 17.57 -13.99 20.10
C GLU A 118 18.68 -15.04 19.92
N TYR A 119 18.42 -16.30 20.29
CA TYR A 119 19.42 -17.37 20.28
C TYR A 119 19.05 -18.50 19.32
N VAL A 120 20.08 -19.13 18.75
CA VAL A 120 19.97 -20.28 17.84
C VAL A 120 19.12 -21.40 18.45
N GLY A 121 18.17 -21.95 17.67
CA GLY A 121 17.34 -23.10 18.06
C GLY A 121 16.16 -22.77 18.99
N GLN A 122 15.95 -21.52 19.36
CA GLN A 122 14.84 -21.11 20.21
C GLN A 122 13.65 -20.53 19.42
N THR A 123 13.86 -20.17 18.17
CA THR A 123 12.82 -19.53 17.33
C THR A 123 11.67 -20.49 17.07
N ALA A 124 11.93 -21.75 16.72
CA ALA A 124 10.86 -22.72 16.50
C ALA A 124 10.03 -22.95 17.78
N VAL A 125 10.65 -22.98 18.95
CA VAL A 125 9.96 -23.13 20.25
C VAL A 125 9.05 -21.94 20.49
N LYS A 126 9.58 -20.71 20.37
CA LYS A 126 8.83 -19.47 20.57
C LYS A 126 7.68 -19.33 19.57
N THR A 127 7.92 -19.65 18.30
CA THR A 127 6.88 -19.64 17.26
C THR A 127 5.78 -20.67 17.57
N ASN A 128 6.14 -21.90 18.03
CA ASN A 128 5.16 -22.89 18.43
C ASN A 128 4.31 -22.44 19.64
N GLU A 129 4.90 -21.78 20.63
CA GLU A 129 4.14 -21.22 21.76
C GLU A 129 3.08 -20.21 21.31
N VAL A 130 3.40 -19.39 20.32
CA VAL A 130 2.44 -18.43 19.72
C VAL A 130 1.34 -19.18 18.95
N ILE A 131 1.71 -20.19 18.17
CA ILE A 131 0.77 -21.04 17.44
C ILE A 131 -0.20 -21.72 18.41
N GLU A 132 0.30 -22.33 19.51
CA GLU A 132 -0.53 -22.97 20.52
C GLU A 132 -1.52 -21.97 21.17
N LYS A 133 -1.06 -20.73 21.45
CA LYS A 133 -1.96 -19.67 21.95
C LYS A 133 -3.07 -19.31 20.96
N ALA A 134 -2.81 -19.43 19.66
CA ALA A 134 -3.76 -19.08 18.61
C ALA A 134 -4.69 -20.25 18.22
N LEU A 135 -4.41 -21.49 18.65
CA LEU A 135 -5.24 -22.64 18.33
C LEU A 135 -6.70 -22.41 18.73
N GLY A 136 -7.59 -22.86 17.89
CA GLY A 136 -9.03 -22.64 18.02
C GLY A 136 -9.50 -21.28 17.52
N GLY A 137 -8.59 -20.40 17.07
CA GLY A 137 -8.86 -19.03 16.62
C GLY A 137 -8.07 -18.61 15.39
N VAL A 138 -7.73 -17.32 15.35
CA VAL A 138 -6.98 -16.69 14.25
C VAL A 138 -5.65 -16.15 14.76
N LEU A 139 -4.57 -16.46 14.05
CA LEU A 139 -3.24 -15.86 14.24
C LEU A 139 -3.06 -14.75 13.20
N PHE A 140 -2.92 -13.51 13.66
CA PHE A 140 -2.66 -12.34 12.82
C PHE A 140 -1.21 -11.90 12.99
N ILE A 141 -0.45 -11.95 11.91
CA ILE A 141 0.97 -11.58 11.89
C ILE A 141 1.09 -10.26 11.14
N ASP A 142 1.33 -9.18 11.89
CA ASP A 142 1.51 -7.85 11.28
C ASP A 142 2.96 -7.68 10.81
N GLU A 143 3.13 -6.89 9.75
CA GLU A 143 4.43 -6.67 9.09
C GLU A 143 5.17 -8.00 8.77
N ALA A 144 4.43 -8.99 8.27
CA ALA A 144 4.92 -10.35 8.06
C ALA A 144 6.17 -10.42 7.17
N TYR A 145 6.36 -9.48 6.25
CA TYR A 145 7.56 -9.34 5.42
C TYR A 145 8.83 -9.16 6.27
N SER A 146 8.70 -8.64 7.48
CA SER A 146 9.83 -8.50 8.41
C SER A 146 10.44 -9.85 8.83
N LEU A 147 9.73 -10.96 8.64
CA LEU A 147 10.25 -12.31 8.86
C LEU A 147 11.33 -12.73 7.85
N THR A 148 11.45 -12.02 6.70
CA THR A 148 12.46 -12.29 5.65
C THR A 148 13.22 -11.01 5.28
N PRO A 149 14.06 -10.46 6.16
CA PRO A 149 14.81 -9.25 5.84
C PRO A 149 15.83 -9.50 4.73
N LYS A 150 15.88 -8.63 3.72
CA LYS A 150 16.68 -8.80 2.48
C LYS A 150 18.20 -8.88 2.72
N ASN A 151 18.73 -8.43 3.86
CA ASN A 151 20.18 -8.24 4.09
C ASN A 151 20.73 -8.83 5.40
N ALA A 152 20.01 -9.70 6.11
CA ALA A 152 20.47 -10.24 7.38
C ALA A 152 21.23 -11.55 7.20
N GLN A 153 22.56 -11.50 7.40
CA GLN A 153 23.37 -12.70 7.64
C GLN A 153 23.02 -13.22 9.04
N ASN A 154 22.62 -14.50 9.17
CA ASN A 154 22.19 -15.17 10.41
C ASN A 154 20.80 -14.74 10.93
N ASP A 155 19.81 -14.61 10.06
CA ASP A 155 18.43 -14.36 10.46
C ASP A 155 17.66 -15.68 10.73
N PHE A 156 17.01 -15.73 11.89
CA PHE A 156 16.21 -16.89 12.31
C PHE A 156 14.76 -16.87 11.77
N GLY A 157 14.42 -15.92 10.89
CA GLY A 157 13.08 -15.82 10.30
C GLY A 157 12.69 -17.02 9.46
N ALA A 158 13.65 -17.65 8.77
CA ALA A 158 13.41 -18.86 8.00
C ALA A 158 12.91 -20.03 8.88
N GLU A 159 13.40 -20.14 10.14
CA GLU A 159 12.96 -21.16 11.10
C GLU A 159 11.52 -20.89 11.56
N ALA A 160 11.17 -19.61 11.80
CA ALA A 160 9.79 -19.21 12.13
C ALA A 160 8.82 -19.53 10.98
N ILE A 161 9.20 -19.20 9.74
CA ILE A 161 8.40 -19.45 8.54
C ILE A 161 8.19 -20.96 8.34
N ALA A 162 9.23 -21.78 8.46
CA ALA A 162 9.11 -23.23 8.33
C ALA A 162 8.14 -23.80 9.39
N THR A 163 8.20 -23.30 10.61
CA THR A 163 7.29 -23.69 11.71
C THR A 163 5.84 -23.27 11.41
N LEU A 164 5.64 -22.05 10.91
CA LEU A 164 4.31 -21.57 10.50
C LEU A 164 3.73 -22.39 9.35
N ILE A 165 4.52 -22.66 8.29
CA ILE A 165 4.08 -23.48 7.14
C ILE A 165 3.62 -24.86 7.60
N LYS A 166 4.37 -25.48 8.51
CA LYS A 166 4.00 -26.79 9.08
C LYS A 166 2.68 -26.70 9.85
N ALA A 167 2.51 -25.68 10.69
CA ALA A 167 1.28 -25.48 11.45
C ALA A 167 0.07 -25.20 10.56
N MET A 168 0.27 -24.42 9.48
CA MET A 168 -0.78 -24.13 8.47
C MET A 168 -1.30 -25.40 7.78
N GLU A 169 -0.48 -26.43 7.63
CA GLU A 169 -0.89 -27.71 7.07
C GLU A 169 -1.50 -28.62 8.13
N ASP A 170 -0.75 -28.85 9.23
CA ASP A 170 -1.11 -29.84 10.23
C ASP A 170 -2.33 -29.43 11.07
N LYS A 171 -2.57 -28.12 11.24
CA LYS A 171 -3.58 -27.54 12.13
C LYS A 171 -4.63 -26.70 11.39
N LYS A 172 -4.78 -26.86 10.07
CA LYS A 172 -5.69 -26.08 9.23
C LYS A 172 -7.17 -26.11 9.64
N ASP A 173 -7.58 -27.16 10.35
CA ASP A 173 -8.96 -27.29 10.87
C ASP A 173 -9.15 -26.55 12.21
N GLN A 174 -8.09 -26.03 12.83
CA GLN A 174 -8.12 -25.40 14.16
C GLN A 174 -7.48 -24.03 14.19
N LEU A 175 -6.79 -23.62 13.09
CA LEU A 175 -6.02 -22.38 13.02
C LEU A 175 -6.17 -21.72 11.67
N VAL A 176 -6.55 -20.46 11.67
CA VAL A 176 -6.45 -19.60 10.49
C VAL A 176 -5.31 -18.60 10.69
N VAL A 177 -4.41 -18.50 9.73
CA VAL A 177 -3.28 -17.54 9.75
C VAL A 177 -3.57 -16.41 8.76
N ILE A 178 -3.41 -15.18 9.22
CA ILE A 178 -3.52 -13.98 8.42
C ILE A 178 -2.15 -13.28 8.45
N PHE A 179 -1.50 -13.14 7.30
CA PHE A 179 -0.28 -12.36 7.13
C PHE A 179 -0.66 -10.97 6.66
N ALA A 180 -0.20 -9.94 7.35
CA ALA A 180 -0.49 -8.55 7.00
C ALA A 180 0.80 -7.75 6.75
N GLY A 181 0.72 -6.74 5.87
CA GLY A 181 1.85 -5.85 5.59
C GLY A 181 1.59 -4.90 4.43
N TYR A 182 2.62 -4.16 4.03
CA TYR A 182 2.58 -3.31 2.84
C TYR A 182 2.50 -4.15 1.57
N LYS A 183 1.90 -3.59 0.54
CA LYS A 183 1.58 -4.34 -0.68
C LYS A 183 2.82 -4.90 -1.38
N ASP A 184 3.81 -4.05 -1.63
CA ASP A 184 5.01 -4.42 -2.39
C ASP A 184 5.89 -5.38 -1.58
N GLU A 185 6.09 -5.12 -0.29
CA GLU A 185 6.84 -5.98 0.61
C GLU A 185 6.18 -7.35 0.79
N MET A 186 4.84 -7.41 0.83
CA MET A 186 4.10 -8.65 0.90
C MET A 186 4.16 -9.46 -0.40
N GLN A 187 4.24 -8.82 -1.57
CA GLN A 187 4.48 -9.51 -2.83
C GLN A 187 5.85 -10.19 -2.83
N ASP A 188 6.90 -9.48 -2.40
CA ASP A 188 8.25 -10.04 -2.26
C ASP A 188 8.29 -11.19 -1.24
N PHE A 189 7.60 -11.03 -0.11
CA PHE A 189 7.48 -12.04 0.95
C PHE A 189 6.84 -13.33 0.41
N ILE A 190 5.76 -13.23 -0.34
CA ILE A 190 5.08 -14.38 -0.95
C ILE A 190 5.94 -15.03 -2.03
N ALA A 191 6.56 -14.21 -2.90
CA ALA A 191 7.40 -14.70 -3.99
C ALA A 191 8.63 -15.47 -3.47
N SER A 192 9.17 -15.06 -2.32
CA SER A 192 10.32 -15.74 -1.69
C SER A 192 9.93 -17.01 -0.89
N ASN A 193 8.63 -17.24 -0.65
CA ASN A 193 8.14 -18.33 0.21
C ASN A 193 7.03 -19.14 -0.45
N SER A 194 7.40 -20.01 -1.41
CA SER A 194 6.45 -20.87 -2.13
C SER A 194 5.57 -21.73 -1.23
N GLY A 195 6.09 -22.13 -0.06
CA GLY A 195 5.35 -22.89 0.94
C GLY A 195 4.18 -22.10 1.57
N ILE A 196 4.35 -20.79 1.78
CA ILE A 196 3.26 -19.90 2.21
C ILE A 196 2.30 -19.68 1.03
N ALA A 197 2.83 -19.33 -0.15
CA ALA A 197 2.04 -19.03 -1.33
C ALA A 197 1.03 -20.15 -1.67
N SER A 198 1.43 -21.42 -1.56
CA SER A 198 0.57 -22.56 -1.84
C SER A 198 -0.53 -22.82 -0.81
N ARG A 199 -0.46 -22.18 0.36
CA ARG A 199 -1.42 -22.35 1.48
C ARG A 199 -2.31 -21.14 1.68
N ILE A 200 -2.10 -20.06 0.95
CA ILE A 200 -3.00 -18.90 0.97
C ILE A 200 -4.20 -19.16 0.07
N GLY A 201 -5.39 -19.03 0.63
CA GLY A 201 -6.65 -19.13 -0.11
C GLY A 201 -7.24 -17.78 -0.51
N TYR A 202 -6.94 -16.74 0.27
CA TYR A 202 -7.58 -15.43 0.09
C TYR A 202 -6.59 -14.28 0.24
N THR A 203 -6.78 -13.25 -0.60
CA THR A 203 -6.01 -12.00 -0.53
C THR A 203 -6.97 -10.82 -0.49
N PHE A 204 -6.80 -9.96 0.52
CA PHE A 204 -7.57 -8.73 0.71
C PHE A 204 -6.63 -7.53 0.59
N ASP A 205 -6.93 -6.64 -0.35
CA ASP A 205 -6.17 -5.41 -0.58
C ASP A 205 -6.93 -4.23 0.02
N PHE A 206 -6.32 -3.55 0.98
CA PHE A 206 -6.90 -2.43 1.71
C PHE A 206 -6.37 -1.13 1.13
N PRO A 207 -7.15 -0.42 0.31
CA PRO A 207 -6.74 0.86 -0.25
C PRO A 207 -6.63 1.93 0.83
N ASP A 208 -5.94 3.01 0.52
CA ASP A 208 -5.97 4.21 1.36
C ASP A 208 -7.36 4.85 1.31
N TYR A 209 -7.74 5.51 2.39
CA TYR A 209 -8.99 6.24 2.48
C TYR A 209 -8.94 7.55 1.70
N SER A 210 -10.05 7.90 1.05
CA SER A 210 -10.27 9.24 0.51
C SER A 210 -10.39 10.29 1.63
N ALA A 211 -10.30 11.57 1.27
CA ALA A 211 -10.46 12.64 2.24
C ALA A 211 -11.85 12.63 2.90
N GLU A 212 -12.88 12.29 2.12
CA GLU A 212 -14.25 12.16 2.58
C GLU A 212 -14.44 10.98 3.52
N GLU A 213 -13.80 9.85 3.23
CA GLU A 213 -13.80 8.67 4.13
C GLU A 213 -13.04 8.96 5.42
N LEU A 214 -11.91 9.68 5.38
CA LEU A 214 -11.18 10.11 6.57
C LEU A 214 -12.02 11.04 7.43
N LEU A 215 -12.79 11.96 6.84
CA LEU A 215 -13.73 12.81 7.56
C LEU A 215 -14.85 11.99 8.20
N GLU A 216 -15.40 11.00 7.51
CA GLU A 216 -16.42 10.10 8.08
C GLU A 216 -15.86 9.30 9.28
N ILE A 217 -14.62 8.84 9.20
CA ILE A 217 -13.92 8.20 10.32
C ILE A 217 -13.79 9.17 11.50
N PHE A 218 -13.42 10.42 11.22
CA PHE A 218 -13.32 11.47 12.22
C PHE A 218 -14.67 11.71 12.91
N ASP A 219 -15.74 11.89 12.14
CA ASP A 219 -17.10 12.09 12.66
C ASP A 219 -17.58 10.91 13.52
N LYS A 220 -17.37 9.68 13.06
CA LYS A 220 -17.74 8.48 13.82
C LYS A 220 -16.98 8.39 15.16
N LYS A 221 -15.67 8.68 15.16
CA LYS A 221 -14.84 8.63 16.36
C LYS A 221 -15.21 9.74 17.36
N THR A 222 -15.37 10.97 16.91
CA THR A 222 -15.74 12.09 17.77
C THR A 222 -17.16 11.95 18.35
N LYS A 223 -18.09 11.43 17.57
CA LYS A 223 -19.44 11.11 18.03
C LYS A 223 -19.43 10.01 19.10
N LYS A 224 -18.59 8.98 18.97
CA LYS A 224 -18.41 7.96 20.02
C LYS A 224 -17.81 8.54 21.32
N MET A 225 -17.08 9.66 21.23
CA MET A 225 -16.56 10.42 22.38
C MET A 225 -17.62 11.36 23.00
N GLY A 226 -18.81 11.46 22.43
CA GLY A 226 -19.87 12.39 22.88
C GLY A 226 -19.66 13.84 22.44
N LEU A 227 -18.83 14.07 21.40
CA LEU A 227 -18.57 15.39 20.85
C LEU A 227 -19.44 15.64 19.61
N ASN A 228 -20.04 16.84 19.54
CA ASN A 228 -20.77 17.33 18.37
C ASN A 228 -19.89 18.31 17.61
N ILE A 229 -19.58 18.00 16.38
CA ILE A 229 -18.74 18.82 15.50
C ILE A 229 -19.65 19.74 14.67
N THR A 230 -19.41 21.06 14.70
CA THR A 230 -20.16 22.00 13.85
C THR A 230 -19.86 21.80 12.37
N GLU A 231 -20.76 22.21 11.47
CA GLU A 231 -20.52 22.07 10.02
C GLU A 231 -19.29 22.87 9.57
N THR A 232 -19.06 24.06 10.13
CA THR A 232 -17.84 24.86 9.87
C THR A 232 -16.57 24.10 10.31
N ALA A 233 -16.60 23.44 11.47
CA ALA A 233 -15.49 22.62 11.94
C ALA A 233 -15.25 21.38 11.05
N LYS A 234 -16.29 20.77 10.49
CA LYS A 234 -16.17 19.68 9.52
C LYS A 234 -15.54 20.16 8.21
N GLU A 235 -15.93 21.34 7.73
CA GLU A 235 -15.32 21.92 6.52
C GLU A 235 -13.82 22.17 6.71
N GLU A 236 -13.40 22.71 7.85
CA GLU A 236 -11.97 22.90 8.17
C GLU A 236 -11.25 21.54 8.30
N THR A 237 -11.88 20.55 8.94
CA THR A 237 -11.33 19.20 9.03
C THR A 237 -11.18 18.56 7.63
N LEU A 238 -12.17 18.74 6.75
CA LEU A 238 -12.10 18.23 5.38
C LEU A 238 -10.93 18.83 4.58
N LYS A 239 -10.63 20.11 4.78
CA LYS A 239 -9.45 20.75 4.17
C LYS A 239 -8.16 20.06 4.60
N ILE A 240 -8.04 19.73 5.90
CA ILE A 240 -6.90 18.97 6.43
C ILE A 240 -6.85 17.59 5.79
N MET A 241 -7.98 16.88 5.73
CA MET A 241 -8.01 15.53 5.14
C MET A 241 -7.63 15.57 3.65
N LYS A 242 -8.16 16.53 2.87
CA LYS A 242 -7.80 16.73 1.45
C LYS A 242 -6.33 17.04 1.24
N TYR A 243 -5.74 17.80 2.15
CA TYR A 243 -4.34 18.14 2.08
C TYR A 243 -3.43 16.95 2.34
N PHE A 244 -3.76 16.13 3.33
CA PHE A 244 -2.90 15.03 3.76
C PHE A 244 -3.23 13.66 3.15
N CYS A 245 -4.41 13.42 2.57
CA CYS A 245 -4.79 12.11 2.03
C CYS A 245 -3.86 11.62 0.89
N ASN A 246 -3.19 12.55 0.19
CA ASN A 246 -2.25 12.22 -0.88
C ASN A 246 -0.78 12.11 -0.38
N VAL A 247 -0.53 12.33 0.91
CA VAL A 247 0.81 12.21 1.48
C VAL A 247 1.11 10.73 1.70
N GLU A 248 2.21 10.29 1.10
CA GLU A 248 2.63 8.89 1.22
C GLU A 248 2.86 8.51 2.69
N ASN A 249 2.35 7.36 3.08
CA ASN A 249 2.47 6.81 4.45
C ASN A 249 1.89 7.69 5.55
N ILE A 250 0.89 8.54 5.26
CA ILE A 250 0.24 9.42 6.25
C ILE A 250 -0.35 8.65 7.45
N GLY A 251 -0.69 7.37 7.25
CA GLY A 251 -1.20 6.50 8.29
C GLY A 251 -2.72 6.42 8.40
N ASN A 252 -3.46 6.94 7.43
CA ASN A 252 -4.92 6.74 7.30
C ASN A 252 -5.69 6.99 8.61
N GLY A 253 -6.35 5.97 9.16
CA GLY A 253 -7.09 6.09 10.43
C GLY A 253 -6.23 6.52 11.62
N ARG A 254 -4.91 6.22 11.63
CA ARG A 254 -3.98 6.73 12.65
C ARG A 254 -3.72 8.23 12.49
N PHE A 255 -3.78 8.75 11.24
CA PHE A 255 -3.73 10.18 11.00
C PHE A 255 -4.96 10.88 11.57
N VAL A 256 -6.16 10.32 11.37
CA VAL A 256 -7.38 10.84 11.98
C VAL A 256 -7.25 10.91 13.50
N ASP A 257 -6.64 9.91 14.15
CA ASP A 257 -6.40 9.92 15.60
C ASP A 257 -5.50 11.08 16.03
N LYS A 258 -4.46 11.41 15.24
CA LYS A 258 -3.61 12.58 15.49
C LYS A 258 -4.39 13.88 15.36
N VAL A 259 -5.24 14.02 14.34
CA VAL A 259 -6.10 15.20 14.16
C VAL A 259 -7.05 15.37 15.35
N ILE A 260 -7.68 14.27 15.79
CA ILE A 260 -8.56 14.29 16.97
C ILE A 260 -7.79 14.70 18.23
N GLN A 261 -6.59 14.18 18.43
CA GLN A 261 -5.76 14.51 19.58
C GLN A 261 -5.44 16.01 19.63
N GLU A 262 -5.02 16.59 18.53
CA GLU A 262 -4.73 18.03 18.43
C GLU A 262 -5.99 18.90 18.60
N MET A 263 -7.08 18.46 17.97
CA MET A 263 -8.39 19.10 18.16
C MET A 263 -8.76 19.14 19.65
N ILE A 264 -8.65 18.03 20.37
CA ILE A 264 -8.96 17.97 21.80
C ILE A 264 -8.06 18.91 22.61
N MET A 265 -6.76 18.99 22.28
CA MET A 265 -5.83 19.91 22.94
C MET A 265 -6.20 21.38 22.71
N LYS A 266 -6.60 21.74 21.49
CA LYS A 266 -7.07 23.11 21.17
C LYS A 266 -8.42 23.41 21.87
N TYR A 267 -9.37 22.49 21.76
CA TYR A 267 -10.67 22.57 22.41
C TYR A 267 -10.53 22.76 23.92
N ALA A 268 -9.64 22.04 24.59
CA ALA A 268 -9.37 22.16 26.01
C ALA A 268 -8.87 23.56 26.38
N LYS A 269 -8.05 24.19 25.54
CA LYS A 269 -7.50 25.56 25.75
C LYS A 269 -8.48 26.67 25.43
N ASN A 270 -9.52 26.43 24.65
CA ASN A 270 -10.52 27.42 24.29
C ASN A 270 -11.35 27.79 25.53
N LYS A 271 -11.26 29.07 25.96
CA LYS A 271 -11.97 29.58 27.13
C LYS A 271 -13.46 29.82 26.86
N GLU A 272 -13.82 30.00 25.60
CA GLU A 272 -15.21 30.31 25.18
C GLU A 272 -15.95 29.03 24.70
N LYS A 273 -15.36 27.85 24.89
CA LYS A 273 -15.94 26.57 24.44
C LYS A 273 -17.27 26.28 25.13
N ILE A 274 -18.19 25.73 24.35
CA ILE A 274 -19.40 25.07 24.86
C ILE A 274 -19.08 23.58 25.01
N ILE A 275 -19.25 23.04 26.20
CA ILE A 275 -18.96 21.65 26.50
C ILE A 275 -19.76 20.72 25.58
N GLY A 276 -19.08 19.80 24.92
CA GLY A 276 -19.66 18.83 23.99
C GLY A 276 -19.84 19.36 22.56
N ILE A 277 -19.55 20.64 22.28
CA ILE A 277 -19.61 21.22 20.92
C ILE A 277 -18.23 21.69 20.52
N VAL A 278 -17.75 21.23 19.36
CA VAL A 278 -16.46 21.59 18.79
C VAL A 278 -16.69 22.48 17.58
N ASP A 279 -16.19 23.70 17.66
CA ASP A 279 -16.22 24.73 16.62
C ASP A 279 -14.94 24.73 15.76
N GLU A 280 -14.91 25.52 14.71
CA GLU A 280 -13.77 25.67 13.80
C GLU A 280 -12.50 26.16 14.50
N ASN A 281 -12.60 26.94 15.57
CA ASN A 281 -11.45 27.45 16.32
C ASN A 281 -10.71 26.34 17.06
N SER A 282 -11.39 25.23 17.29
CA SER A 282 -10.86 24.04 17.95
C SER A 282 -10.20 23.07 16.97
N ILE A 283 -10.39 23.25 15.66
CA ILE A 283 -9.73 22.42 14.64
C ILE A 283 -8.28 22.89 14.46
N PRO A 284 -7.30 21.98 14.38
CA PRO A 284 -5.91 22.33 14.07
C PRO A 284 -5.81 22.89 12.65
N THR A 285 -4.89 23.81 12.44
CA THR A 285 -4.57 24.30 11.10
C THR A 285 -3.70 23.29 10.34
N ILE A 286 -3.66 23.38 9.01
CA ILE A 286 -2.76 22.57 8.17
C ILE A 286 -1.32 22.71 8.66
N ASN A 287 -0.86 23.93 8.97
CA ASN A 287 0.50 24.18 9.46
C ASN A 287 0.79 23.50 10.81
N GLU A 288 -0.18 23.47 11.73
CA GLU A 288 -0.04 22.76 13.00
C GLU A 288 0.06 21.25 12.77
N MET A 289 -0.80 20.70 11.91
CA MET A 289 -0.75 19.28 11.56
C MET A 289 0.53 18.89 10.82
N THR A 290 1.03 19.74 9.94
CA THR A 290 2.31 19.52 9.24
C THR A 290 3.47 19.39 10.23
N LYS A 291 3.55 20.27 11.25
CA LYS A 291 4.57 20.15 12.31
C LYS A 291 4.51 18.81 13.04
N ILE A 292 3.33 18.29 13.27
CA ILE A 292 3.09 17.04 14.00
C ILE A 292 3.42 15.82 13.12
N VAL A 293 2.97 15.82 11.87
CA VAL A 293 3.18 14.73 10.92
C VAL A 293 4.67 14.52 10.68
N TYR A 294 5.42 15.59 10.50
CA TYR A 294 6.85 15.54 10.20
C TYR A 294 7.77 15.66 11.42
N ASN A 295 7.24 15.60 12.67
CA ASN A 295 8.01 15.71 13.92
C ASN A 295 8.96 16.92 13.96
N GLY A 296 8.59 18.03 13.34
CA GLY A 296 9.42 19.21 13.21
C GLY A 296 10.67 19.01 12.33
N LYS A 297 10.82 17.84 11.67
CA LYS A 297 11.93 17.59 10.75
C LYS A 297 11.51 18.03 9.34
N ASN A 298 12.33 18.90 8.75
CA ASN A 298 12.25 19.33 7.35
C ASN A 298 10.88 19.85 6.89
N MET A 299 10.29 20.77 7.65
CA MET A 299 9.31 21.66 7.05
C MET A 299 10.03 22.52 6.04
N ILE A 300 9.72 22.33 4.77
CA ILE A 300 9.97 23.40 3.81
C ILE A 300 8.99 24.50 4.19
N ASP A 301 9.52 25.58 4.76
CA ASP A 301 8.72 26.79 4.99
C ASP A 301 8.37 27.34 3.61
N VAL A 302 7.13 27.09 3.18
CA VAL A 302 6.65 27.50 1.85
C VAL A 302 6.83 29.00 1.64
N SER A 303 6.82 29.79 2.72
CA SER A 303 7.07 31.24 2.66
C SER A 303 8.51 31.60 2.30
N LEU A 304 9.45 30.66 2.48
CA LEU A 304 10.88 30.83 2.13
C LEU A 304 11.22 30.28 0.75
N ILE A 305 10.28 29.60 0.05
CA ILE A 305 10.52 29.10 -1.29
C ILE A 305 10.55 30.31 -2.26
N THR A 306 11.72 30.60 -2.77
CA THR A 306 11.88 31.65 -3.77
C THR A 306 11.21 31.28 -5.09
N TYR A 307 10.86 32.28 -5.89
CA TYR A 307 10.34 32.05 -7.24
C TYR A 307 11.33 31.20 -8.09
N ASP A 308 12.64 31.42 -7.93
CA ASP A 308 13.66 30.64 -8.63
C ASP A 308 13.64 29.16 -8.21
N ALA A 309 13.46 28.85 -6.92
CA ALA A 309 13.31 27.48 -6.45
C ALA A 309 12.04 26.83 -7.00
N GLN A 310 10.90 27.55 -7.02
CA GLN A 310 9.65 27.05 -7.63
C GLN A 310 9.82 26.79 -9.13
N LYS A 311 10.51 27.70 -9.85
CA LYS A 311 10.79 27.55 -11.27
C LYS A 311 11.70 26.34 -11.53
N ARG A 312 12.71 26.14 -10.72
CA ARG A 312 13.62 24.99 -10.82
C ARG A 312 12.85 23.68 -10.61
N THR A 313 12.02 23.61 -9.57
CA THR A 313 11.14 22.46 -9.32
C THR A 313 10.19 22.22 -10.50
N ALA A 314 9.55 23.26 -11.02
CA ALA A 314 8.64 23.12 -12.16
C ALA A 314 9.36 22.57 -13.40
N VAL A 315 10.55 23.06 -13.70
CA VAL A 315 11.40 22.57 -14.81
C VAL A 315 11.74 21.10 -14.60
N HIS A 316 12.14 20.72 -13.40
CA HIS A 316 12.46 19.33 -13.03
C HIS A 316 11.28 18.38 -13.27
N GLU A 317 10.12 18.67 -12.66
CA GLU A 317 8.92 17.82 -12.77
C GLU A 317 8.38 17.74 -14.20
N VAL A 318 8.39 18.87 -14.92
CA VAL A 318 7.99 18.90 -16.33
C VAL A 318 8.99 18.13 -17.20
N GLY A 319 10.27 18.13 -16.86
CA GLY A 319 11.27 17.28 -17.51
C GLY A 319 10.89 15.80 -17.49
N HIS A 320 10.54 15.26 -16.33
CA HIS A 320 10.04 13.89 -16.19
C HIS A 320 8.77 13.65 -17.02
N ALA A 321 7.80 14.55 -16.89
CA ALA A 321 6.50 14.38 -17.53
C ALA A 321 6.61 14.43 -19.07
N VAL A 322 7.30 15.40 -19.62
CA VAL A 322 7.45 15.56 -21.08
C VAL A 322 8.25 14.40 -21.68
N THR A 323 9.34 14.00 -21.05
CA THR A 323 10.11 12.83 -21.49
C THR A 323 9.24 11.57 -21.53
N ARG A 324 8.40 11.38 -20.52
CA ARG A 324 7.46 10.25 -20.46
C ARG A 324 6.39 10.35 -21.55
N LEU A 325 5.80 11.52 -21.79
CA LEU A 325 4.83 11.73 -22.86
C LEU A 325 5.41 11.41 -24.25
N VAL A 326 6.67 11.75 -24.48
CA VAL A 326 7.35 11.52 -25.78
C VAL A 326 7.72 10.05 -25.97
N LEU A 327 8.20 9.39 -24.91
CA LEU A 327 8.74 8.02 -25.01
C LEU A 327 7.69 6.92 -24.89
N PHE A 328 6.51 7.19 -24.32
CA PHE A 328 5.49 6.18 -24.07
C PHE A 328 4.14 6.56 -24.70
N LYS A 329 3.56 5.67 -25.49
CA LYS A 329 2.23 5.85 -26.11
C LYS A 329 1.11 6.11 -25.08
N ASN A 330 1.26 5.57 -23.88
CA ASN A 330 0.38 5.82 -22.74
C ASN A 330 1.26 6.24 -21.57
N SER A 331 1.29 7.54 -21.29
CA SER A 331 2.14 8.11 -20.24
C SER A 331 1.66 7.73 -18.84
N GLY A 332 0.36 7.57 -18.65
CA GLY A 332 -0.28 7.31 -17.37
C GLY A 332 -0.08 8.45 -16.35
N ILE A 333 0.27 9.66 -16.80
CA ILE A 333 0.44 10.81 -15.91
C ILE A 333 -0.95 11.26 -15.45
N LYS A 334 -1.18 11.29 -14.15
CA LYS A 334 -2.42 11.82 -13.57
C LYS A 334 -2.35 13.30 -13.29
N LYS A 335 -1.21 13.71 -12.73
CA LYS A 335 -1.04 15.07 -12.20
C LYS A 335 0.44 15.40 -12.06
N ILE A 336 0.78 16.66 -12.31
CA ILE A 336 2.06 17.26 -11.93
C ILE A 336 1.74 18.38 -10.93
N THR A 337 2.48 18.50 -9.86
CA THR A 337 2.32 19.57 -8.87
C THR A 337 3.66 20.10 -8.41
N ILE A 338 3.70 21.41 -8.19
CA ILE A 338 4.80 22.12 -7.52
C ILE A 338 4.29 22.74 -6.21
N ASN A 339 3.19 22.23 -5.70
CA ASN A 339 2.70 22.65 -4.40
C ASN A 339 3.44 21.86 -3.33
N ALA A 340 4.45 22.48 -2.75
CA ALA A 340 5.33 21.93 -1.71
C ALA A 340 4.62 21.75 -0.35
N GLU A 341 3.38 22.19 -0.24
CA GLU A 341 2.66 22.17 1.04
C GLU A 341 2.54 20.73 1.56
N GLY A 342 3.27 20.41 2.60
CA GLY A 342 3.09 19.22 3.43
C GLY A 342 3.75 17.92 2.94
N THR A 343 4.40 17.90 1.79
CA THR A 343 4.94 16.64 1.23
C THR A 343 6.41 16.37 1.57
N GLY A 344 7.15 17.36 2.08
CA GLY A 344 8.61 17.27 2.24
C GLY A 344 9.37 17.28 0.91
N THR A 345 8.67 17.34 -0.22
CA THR A 345 9.20 17.52 -1.59
C THR A 345 8.66 18.82 -2.17
N LEU A 346 9.45 19.47 -3.01
CA LEU A 346 9.05 20.73 -3.67
C LEU A 346 8.03 20.51 -4.80
N GLY A 347 7.97 19.29 -5.35
CA GLY A 347 7.05 18.89 -6.40
C GLY A 347 7.04 17.37 -6.61
N TYR A 348 6.12 16.88 -7.42
CA TYR A 348 6.10 15.48 -7.89
C TYR A 348 5.21 15.29 -9.11
N VAL A 349 5.48 14.21 -9.85
CA VAL A 349 4.61 13.71 -10.93
C VAL A 349 3.90 12.45 -10.45
N LEU A 350 2.57 12.47 -10.40
CA LEU A 350 1.75 11.31 -10.04
C LEU A 350 1.43 10.49 -11.28
N HIS A 351 1.71 9.19 -11.25
CA HIS A 351 1.43 8.27 -12.34
C HIS A 351 0.35 7.25 -11.97
N ASN A 352 -0.43 6.81 -12.98
CA ASN A 352 -1.12 5.53 -12.90
C ASN A 352 -0.11 4.40 -13.05
N ASN A 353 -0.12 3.42 -12.16
CA ASN A 353 0.58 2.16 -12.36
C ASN A 353 -0.12 1.34 -13.47
N LEU A 354 -0.04 1.82 -14.71
CA LEU A 354 -0.50 1.10 -15.90
C LEU A 354 0.58 0.09 -16.33
N SER A 355 1.01 -0.78 -15.43
CA SER A 355 1.83 -1.94 -15.80
C SER A 355 0.92 -3.01 -16.43
N ASN A 356 0.51 -2.77 -17.67
CA ASN A 356 -0.15 -3.78 -18.50
C ASN A 356 0.83 -4.83 -19.06
N GLY A 357 1.86 -5.19 -18.33
CA GLY A 357 2.80 -6.20 -18.79
C GLY A 357 3.82 -6.56 -17.74
N TYR A 358 3.84 -7.80 -17.35
CA TYR A 358 4.82 -8.39 -16.45
C TYR A 358 6.25 -8.42 -17.02
N THR A 359 6.43 -8.06 -18.32
CA THR A 359 7.73 -8.08 -18.99
C THR A 359 7.98 -6.78 -19.73
N LYS A 360 9.13 -6.14 -19.45
CA LYS A 360 9.62 -4.97 -20.19
C LYS A 360 10.82 -5.37 -21.05
N GLY A 361 10.79 -5.02 -22.33
CA GLY A 361 11.94 -5.17 -23.21
C GLY A 361 13.04 -4.14 -22.89
N LYS A 362 14.25 -4.36 -23.42
CA LYS A 362 15.43 -3.50 -23.22
C LYS A 362 15.13 -2.01 -23.52
N THR A 363 14.46 -1.73 -24.63
CA THR A 363 14.10 -0.36 -25.02
C THR A 363 13.20 0.33 -23.98
N ALA A 364 12.21 -0.42 -23.43
CA ALA A 364 11.31 0.14 -22.41
C ALA A 364 12.05 0.46 -21.11
N LEU A 365 13.00 -0.39 -20.69
CA LEU A 365 13.83 -0.13 -19.50
C LEU A 365 14.76 1.06 -19.72
N LEU A 366 15.37 1.21 -20.91
CA LEU A 366 16.17 2.38 -21.26
C LEU A 366 15.30 3.66 -21.25
N ASN A 367 14.06 3.60 -21.71
CA ASN A 367 13.13 4.73 -21.65
C ASN A 367 12.73 5.06 -20.21
N ASP A 368 12.57 4.06 -19.34
CA ASP A 368 12.36 4.31 -17.91
C ASP A 368 13.57 5.03 -17.28
N ILE A 369 14.80 4.61 -17.60
CA ILE A 369 16.04 5.30 -17.15
C ILE A 369 16.07 6.74 -17.64
N LYS A 370 15.81 6.99 -18.94
CA LYS A 370 15.75 8.35 -19.49
C LYS A 370 14.72 9.21 -18.76
N THR A 371 13.53 8.65 -18.50
CA THR A 371 12.48 9.36 -17.75
C THR A 371 12.96 9.73 -16.34
N LYS A 372 13.67 8.81 -15.66
CA LYS A 372 14.23 9.08 -14.33
C LYS A 372 15.31 10.15 -14.34
N LEU A 373 16.12 10.19 -15.38
CA LEU A 373 17.19 11.19 -15.51
C LEU A 373 16.71 12.53 -16.09
N ALA A 374 15.45 12.62 -16.54
CA ALA A 374 14.93 13.77 -17.28
C ALA A 374 14.79 15.03 -16.43
N GLY A 375 14.53 14.91 -15.11
CA GLY A 375 14.54 16.06 -14.19
C GLY A 375 15.92 16.72 -14.16
N MET A 376 16.97 15.93 -13.94
CA MET A 376 18.37 16.40 -14.00
C MET A 376 18.74 16.98 -15.37
N ALA A 377 18.29 16.33 -16.45
CA ALA A 377 18.55 16.80 -17.81
C ALA A 377 17.87 18.15 -18.07
N ALA A 378 16.65 18.34 -17.58
CA ALA A 378 15.95 19.62 -17.69
C ALA A 378 16.67 20.73 -16.90
N GLU A 379 17.08 20.46 -15.67
CA GLU A 379 17.87 21.42 -14.89
C GLU A 379 19.17 21.79 -15.61
N GLN A 380 19.90 20.81 -16.16
CA GLN A 380 21.11 21.04 -16.93
C GLN A 380 20.89 21.94 -18.14
N VAL A 381 19.78 21.73 -18.89
CA VAL A 381 19.46 22.53 -20.09
C VAL A 381 19.02 23.96 -19.74
N TYR A 382 18.30 24.13 -18.63
CA TYR A 382 17.72 25.43 -18.26
C TYR A 382 18.61 26.28 -17.39
N PHE A 383 19.43 25.68 -16.53
CA PHE A 383 20.22 26.38 -15.52
C PHE A 383 21.73 26.13 -15.65
N GLY A 384 22.16 25.22 -16.54
CA GLY A 384 23.57 24.83 -16.72
C GLY A 384 24.15 23.93 -15.65
N GLU A 385 23.38 23.63 -14.62
CA GLU A 385 23.73 22.73 -13.51
C GLU A 385 22.48 22.10 -12.92
N PHE A 386 22.60 20.96 -12.23
CA PHE A 386 21.53 20.31 -11.48
C PHE A 386 21.85 20.28 -9.98
N GLU A 387 20.80 20.24 -9.16
CA GLU A 387 20.90 20.26 -7.70
C GLU A 387 20.92 18.86 -7.09
N ASN A 388 21.19 18.77 -5.79
CA ASN A 388 21.28 17.50 -5.05
C ASN A 388 19.92 16.85 -4.74
N GLY A 389 18.80 17.48 -5.10
CA GLY A 389 17.43 16.91 -4.95
C GLY A 389 17.16 15.69 -5.81
N ASN A 390 18.04 15.38 -6.73
CA ASN A 390 17.94 14.29 -7.72
C ASN A 390 18.31 12.89 -7.19
N LEU A 391 18.56 12.73 -5.89
CA LEU A 391 19.07 11.48 -5.31
C LEU A 391 18.20 10.27 -5.63
N SER A 392 16.89 10.36 -5.39
CA SER A 392 15.94 9.25 -5.59
C SER A 392 15.82 8.81 -7.04
N ASP A 393 15.88 9.76 -7.98
CA ASP A 393 15.84 9.48 -9.41
C ASP A 393 17.10 8.80 -9.90
N LEU A 394 18.26 9.27 -9.44
CA LEU A 394 19.53 8.66 -9.76
C LEU A 394 19.67 7.25 -9.18
N GLU A 395 19.21 7.02 -7.95
CA GLU A 395 19.17 5.69 -7.35
C GLU A 395 18.25 4.75 -8.15
N SER A 396 17.06 5.23 -8.53
CA SER A 396 16.12 4.46 -9.34
C SER A 396 16.68 4.10 -10.71
N ALA A 397 17.28 5.05 -11.40
CA ALA A 397 17.92 4.84 -12.70
C ALA A 397 19.08 3.83 -12.62
N THR A 398 19.93 3.99 -11.60
CA THR A 398 21.06 3.10 -11.32
C THR A 398 20.60 1.68 -11.05
N ASN A 399 19.54 1.51 -10.26
CA ASN A 399 18.97 0.19 -9.95
C ASN A 399 18.43 -0.51 -11.21
N ILE A 400 17.71 0.21 -12.09
CA ILE A 400 17.24 -0.34 -13.36
C ILE A 400 18.43 -0.78 -14.22
N ALA A 401 19.46 0.04 -14.39
CA ALA A 401 20.66 -0.30 -15.15
C ALA A 401 21.39 -1.53 -14.56
N ASN A 402 21.50 -1.60 -13.23
CA ASN A 402 22.09 -2.72 -12.54
C ASN A 402 21.32 -4.03 -12.83
N LEU A 403 19.98 -4.02 -12.71
CA LEU A 403 19.14 -5.19 -13.01
C LEU A 403 19.27 -5.62 -14.49
N MET A 404 19.34 -4.68 -15.43
CA MET A 404 19.54 -4.97 -16.85
C MET A 404 20.83 -5.75 -17.08
N ILE A 405 21.90 -5.41 -16.37
CA ILE A 405 23.21 -6.04 -16.53
C ILE A 405 23.26 -7.36 -15.76
N THR A 406 22.90 -7.35 -14.49
CA THR A 406 23.16 -8.46 -13.56
C THR A 406 22.10 -9.55 -13.57
N LYS A 407 20.84 -9.21 -13.90
CA LYS A 407 19.71 -10.15 -13.80
C LYS A 407 19.05 -10.48 -15.14
N PHE A 408 18.95 -9.51 -16.04
CA PHE A 408 18.17 -9.70 -17.27
C PHE A 408 19.01 -10.08 -18.49
N GLY A 409 20.36 -10.13 -18.35
CA GLY A 409 21.25 -10.45 -19.47
C GLY A 409 21.15 -9.46 -20.64
N MET A 410 20.83 -8.20 -20.36
CA MET A 410 20.63 -7.17 -21.39
C MET A 410 21.89 -6.36 -21.68
N SER A 411 23.05 -6.90 -21.39
CA SER A 411 24.36 -6.32 -21.67
C SER A 411 25.19 -7.23 -22.59
N ASP A 412 26.38 -6.81 -22.96
CA ASP A 412 27.38 -7.59 -23.70
C ASP A 412 28.20 -8.53 -22.81
N LEU A 413 27.89 -8.62 -21.52
CA LEU A 413 28.53 -9.57 -20.58
C LEU A 413 27.97 -10.99 -20.69
N GLY A 414 26.97 -11.22 -21.56
CA GLY A 414 26.33 -12.50 -21.80
C GLY A 414 24.97 -12.66 -21.08
N LEU A 415 24.38 -13.86 -21.24
CA LEU A 415 23.02 -14.15 -20.75
C LEU A 415 22.99 -14.69 -19.32
N GLY A 416 24.16 -14.93 -18.71
CA GLY A 416 24.25 -15.43 -17.33
C GLY A 416 23.90 -14.36 -16.29
N GLN A 417 23.24 -14.78 -15.21
CA GLN A 417 23.02 -13.89 -14.08
C GLN A 417 24.31 -13.71 -13.27
N ILE A 418 24.58 -12.48 -12.85
CA ILE A 418 25.70 -12.11 -11.98
C ILE A 418 25.14 -11.82 -10.59
N GLU A 419 25.19 -12.80 -9.67
CA GLU A 419 24.52 -12.65 -8.38
C GLU A 419 25.22 -11.68 -7.44
N LYS A 420 26.54 -11.79 -7.32
CA LYS A 420 27.38 -10.91 -6.46
C LYS A 420 28.68 -10.63 -7.20
N PRO A 421 28.73 -9.54 -7.99
CA PRO A 421 29.97 -9.17 -8.65
C PRO A 421 31.02 -8.76 -7.61
N ASP A 422 32.22 -9.33 -7.71
CA ASP A 422 33.36 -9.02 -6.83
C ASP A 422 34.60 -8.71 -7.66
N GLY A 423 35.61 -8.13 -7.05
CA GLY A 423 36.90 -7.83 -7.66
C GLY A 423 36.80 -7.11 -9.01
N GLU A 424 37.41 -7.67 -10.04
CA GLU A 424 37.43 -7.10 -11.38
C GLU A 424 36.02 -7.06 -12.03
N MET A 425 35.19 -8.07 -11.74
CA MET A 425 33.82 -8.13 -12.27
C MET A 425 32.97 -6.98 -11.73
N ALA A 426 33.11 -6.61 -10.46
CA ALA A 426 32.39 -5.45 -9.89
C ALA A 426 32.75 -4.16 -10.63
N ASN A 427 34.02 -3.95 -10.97
CA ASN A 427 34.46 -2.80 -11.73
C ASN A 427 33.89 -2.78 -13.16
N ILE A 428 33.82 -3.93 -13.81
CA ILE A 428 33.25 -4.06 -15.15
C ILE A 428 31.75 -3.75 -15.11
N VAL A 429 31.00 -4.32 -14.15
CA VAL A 429 29.57 -4.04 -13.98
C VAL A 429 29.34 -2.57 -13.70
N GLN A 430 30.08 -1.94 -12.77
CA GLN A 430 29.94 -0.54 -12.47
C GLN A 430 30.22 0.36 -13.69
N LYS A 431 31.25 0.05 -14.47
CA LYS A 431 31.53 0.76 -15.73
C LYS A 431 30.36 0.68 -16.70
N LYS A 432 29.78 -0.51 -16.88
CA LYS A 432 28.62 -0.72 -17.76
C LYS A 432 27.38 0.01 -17.29
N ILE A 433 27.15 0.09 -15.98
CA ILE A 433 26.08 0.92 -15.41
C ILE A 433 26.28 2.38 -15.80
N ASN A 434 27.48 2.92 -15.56
CA ASN A 434 27.80 4.30 -15.90
C ASN A 434 27.64 4.57 -17.40
N ASP A 435 28.11 3.68 -18.28
CA ASP A 435 27.96 3.80 -19.73
C ASP A 435 26.46 3.92 -20.14
N ILE A 436 25.58 3.09 -19.54
CA ILE A 436 24.13 3.17 -19.78
C ILE A 436 23.55 4.48 -19.31
N LEU A 437 23.87 4.90 -18.08
CA LEU A 437 23.37 6.16 -17.50
C LEU A 437 23.83 7.36 -18.33
N ASP A 438 25.09 7.41 -18.75
CA ASP A 438 25.65 8.50 -19.55
C ASP A 438 24.96 8.63 -20.91
N VAL A 439 24.71 7.51 -21.59
CA VAL A 439 23.98 7.48 -22.88
C VAL A 439 22.54 7.96 -22.67
N CYS A 440 21.83 7.40 -21.67
CA CYS A 440 20.45 7.78 -21.39
C CYS A 440 20.32 9.25 -20.97
N PHE A 441 21.30 9.77 -20.22
CA PHE A 441 21.31 11.18 -19.82
C PHE A 441 21.51 12.13 -21.02
N LYS A 442 22.43 11.82 -21.93
CA LYS A 442 22.62 12.58 -23.18
C LYS A 442 21.38 12.57 -24.06
N GLU A 443 20.72 11.41 -24.18
CA GLU A 443 19.49 11.31 -24.94
C GLU A 443 18.33 12.05 -24.26
N ALA A 444 18.27 12.06 -22.92
CA ALA A 444 17.29 12.86 -22.18
C ALA A 444 17.53 14.36 -22.38
N ILE A 445 18.77 14.83 -22.36
CA ILE A 445 19.13 16.24 -22.68
C ILE A 445 18.62 16.61 -24.09
N ALA A 446 18.90 15.79 -25.10
CA ALA A 446 18.45 16.04 -26.47
C ALA A 446 16.92 16.12 -26.57
N LEU A 447 16.18 15.22 -25.88
CA LEU A 447 14.70 15.25 -25.81
C LEU A 447 14.18 16.54 -25.14
N ILE A 448 14.83 17.01 -24.10
CA ILE A 448 14.46 18.25 -23.41
C ILE A 448 14.71 19.44 -24.33
N GLU A 449 15.87 19.50 -24.99
CA GLU A 449 16.21 20.58 -25.94
C GLU A 449 15.22 20.65 -27.12
N GLU A 450 14.88 19.50 -27.72
CA GLU A 450 13.90 19.38 -28.81
C GLU A 450 12.50 19.87 -28.42
N ASN A 451 12.09 19.61 -27.16
CA ASN A 451 10.77 19.97 -26.67
C ASN A 451 10.76 21.25 -25.81
N LYS A 452 11.83 22.04 -25.80
CA LYS A 452 12.01 23.19 -24.91
C LYS A 452 10.84 24.16 -24.92
N GLY A 453 10.33 24.53 -26.10
CA GLY A 453 9.21 25.46 -26.20
C GLY A 453 7.91 24.92 -25.60
N LYS A 454 7.68 23.61 -25.70
CA LYS A 454 6.51 22.97 -25.06
C LYS A 454 6.69 22.89 -23.55
N ILE A 455 7.91 22.60 -23.09
CA ILE A 455 8.27 22.62 -21.66
C ILE A 455 8.03 24.00 -21.06
N ASP A 456 8.46 25.08 -21.75
CA ASP A 456 8.23 26.46 -21.31
C ASP A 456 6.75 26.77 -21.07
N ASN A 457 5.85 26.30 -21.95
CA ASN A 457 4.42 26.48 -21.80
C ASN A 457 3.87 25.75 -20.55
N VAL A 458 4.29 24.50 -20.34
CA VAL A 458 3.84 23.70 -19.17
C VAL A 458 4.42 24.27 -17.87
N VAL A 459 5.69 24.68 -17.87
CA VAL A 459 6.32 25.32 -16.71
C VAL A 459 5.60 26.63 -16.35
N SER A 460 5.27 27.46 -17.35
CA SER A 460 4.54 28.70 -17.12
C SER A 460 3.17 28.46 -16.52
N TYR A 461 2.44 27.47 -17.04
CA TYR A 461 1.15 27.03 -16.49
C TYR A 461 1.27 26.56 -15.04
N LEU A 462 2.26 25.71 -14.73
CA LEU A 462 2.49 25.22 -13.37
C LEU A 462 2.89 26.31 -12.38
N LEU A 463 3.67 27.30 -12.81
CA LEU A 463 4.03 28.43 -11.95
C LEU A 463 2.82 29.28 -11.57
N GLU A 464 1.84 29.39 -12.46
CA GLU A 464 0.59 30.13 -12.23
C GLU A 464 -0.41 29.32 -11.40
N HIS A 465 -0.68 28.04 -11.78
CA HIS A 465 -1.75 27.22 -11.24
C HIS A 465 -1.32 26.24 -10.14
N LYS A 466 -0.01 26.04 -9.96
CA LYS A 466 0.66 25.14 -9.00
C LYS A 466 0.46 23.64 -9.27
N GLU A 467 -0.52 23.27 -10.06
CA GLU A 467 -0.77 21.88 -10.48
C GLU A 467 -1.41 21.82 -11.87
N ILE A 468 -1.25 20.68 -12.53
CA ILE A 468 -1.83 20.40 -13.84
C ILE A 468 -2.21 18.92 -13.90
N ASN A 469 -3.45 18.61 -14.30
CA ASN A 469 -3.91 17.25 -14.54
C ASN A 469 -3.58 16.76 -15.96
N GLU A 470 -3.87 15.47 -16.25
CA GLU A 470 -3.54 14.87 -17.56
C GLU A 470 -4.20 15.59 -18.74
N GLU A 471 -5.48 15.94 -18.61
CA GLU A 471 -6.24 16.61 -19.69
C GLU A 471 -5.68 18.01 -19.99
N GLU A 472 -5.40 18.77 -18.96
CA GLU A 472 -4.80 20.10 -19.07
C GLU A 472 -3.38 20.02 -19.60
N LEU A 473 -2.58 19.03 -19.14
CA LEU A 473 -1.21 18.80 -19.61
C LEU A 473 -1.19 18.53 -21.12
N LEU A 474 -2.07 17.68 -21.62
CA LEU A 474 -2.16 17.37 -23.05
C LEU A 474 -2.59 18.59 -23.88
N LYS A 475 -3.51 19.42 -23.35
CA LYS A 475 -3.90 20.69 -24.01
C LYS A 475 -2.76 21.70 -24.08
N VAL A 476 -2.00 21.86 -22.97
CA VAL A 476 -0.89 22.85 -22.90
C VAL A 476 0.32 22.37 -23.68
N PHE A 477 0.62 21.08 -23.63
CA PHE A 477 1.72 20.47 -24.38
C PHE A 477 1.47 20.45 -25.89
N GLY A 478 0.18 20.47 -26.31
CA GLY A 478 -0.27 20.33 -27.69
C GLY A 478 -0.46 18.87 -28.09
N ASP A 479 -1.47 18.62 -28.92
CA ASP A 479 -1.82 17.26 -29.38
C ASP A 479 -0.59 16.53 -29.92
N ILE A 480 -0.22 15.42 -29.25
CA ILE A 480 0.71 14.44 -29.80
C ILE A 480 -0.12 13.56 -30.75
N SER A 481 -0.66 14.18 -31.81
CA SER A 481 -1.29 13.44 -32.89
C SER A 481 -0.22 13.06 -33.89
N GLN A 482 0.44 11.91 -33.63
CA GLN A 482 0.88 10.99 -34.69
C GLN A 482 1.25 9.62 -34.13
#